data_8813b91a95488858ee7bf5b2006982ad
#
_entry.id   8813b91a95488858ee7bf5b2006982ad
#
_cell.length_a   1.000
_cell.length_b   1.000
_cell.length_c   1.000
_cell.angle_alpha   90.00
_cell.angle_beta   90.00
_cell.angle_gamma   90.00
#
_symmetry.space_group_name_H-M   'P 1'
#
loop_
_entity.id
_entity.type
_entity.pdbx_description
1 polymer ?
#
loop_
_entity_poly.entity_id
_entity_poly.type
_entity_poly.pdbx_seq_one_letter_code
_entity_poly.pdbx_strand_id
1 'polypeptide(L)'
;MKHTTIDCYGTNKYLLDDIKFINQLLNDMVYKLELSPIAPPSIIPYYYGRVKEDIGISAFILLEGGHVTIHTFPKRECYFIDCFTPDDFDENYLYEYLYKSLPFDKELTIFNTVLRESNTFEVKEYNPVDDFGPHLMLEINSNYMDMERMYSFLEEIVYEINMDPITRPFVVKSTRNNAKYLSGIIVIAQSHIALHYEYSTKKIFADIFSCMPFDYSVVSSIMETLGKVLSNVLIPRGTKHILKAKENADMDDSVSSGRWQVISNQ
;
A
#
# COMPACT_ATOMS: atom_id res chain seq x y z
N MET A 1 8.61 7.50 14.21
CA MET A 1 8.55 7.35 12.73
C MET A 1 7.11 7.54 12.28
N LYS A 2 6.88 8.11 11.09
CA LYS A 2 5.54 8.30 10.53
C LYS A 2 5.23 7.24 9.47
N HIS A 3 4.00 6.76 9.44
CA HIS A 3 3.45 5.94 8.37
C HIS A 3 2.17 6.60 7.88
N THR A 4 2.23 7.16 6.69
CA THR A 4 1.10 7.88 6.09
C THR A 4 0.47 7.02 5.02
N THR A 5 -0.87 6.90 5.07
CA THR A 5 -1.67 6.17 4.10
C THR A 5 -2.69 7.10 3.47
N ILE A 6 -2.86 7.00 2.15
CA ILE A 6 -3.82 7.82 1.40
C ILE A 6 -4.59 6.91 0.44
N ASP A 7 -5.90 6.81 0.62
CA ASP A 7 -6.81 6.05 -0.21
C ASP A 7 -7.60 7.02 -1.08
N CYS A 8 -7.19 7.15 -2.35
CA CYS A 8 -7.66 8.17 -3.29
C CYS A 8 -8.71 7.61 -4.25
N TYR A 9 -9.79 8.36 -4.49
CA TYR A 9 -10.92 7.98 -5.34
C TYR A 9 -11.22 9.05 -6.40
N GLY A 10 -11.95 8.68 -7.44
CA GLY A 10 -12.35 9.62 -8.49
C GLY A 10 -11.21 10.03 -9.42
N THR A 11 -10.22 9.17 -9.56
CA THR A 11 -8.99 9.44 -10.31
C THR A 11 -9.12 8.98 -11.76
N ASN A 12 -8.43 9.68 -12.66
CA ASN A 12 -8.41 9.35 -14.08
C ASN A 12 -7.81 7.96 -14.33
N LYS A 13 -8.63 7.02 -14.79
CA LYS A 13 -8.25 5.62 -15.04
C LYS A 13 -7.09 5.44 -16.03
N TYR A 14 -6.92 6.35 -16.99
CA TYR A 14 -5.84 6.27 -17.98
C TYR A 14 -4.47 6.60 -17.37
N LEU A 15 -4.42 7.53 -16.40
CA LEU A 15 -3.20 7.81 -15.65
C LEU A 15 -2.86 6.68 -14.67
N LEU A 16 -3.88 6.04 -14.10
CA LEU A 16 -3.71 4.88 -13.21
C LEU A 16 -3.14 3.64 -13.94
N ASP A 17 -3.27 3.61 -15.26
CA ASP A 17 -2.84 2.51 -16.14
C ASP A 17 -1.57 2.85 -16.95
N ASP A 18 -0.98 4.03 -16.72
CA ASP A 18 0.21 4.50 -17.42
C ASP A 18 1.48 4.21 -16.60
N ILE A 19 2.22 3.17 -17.01
CA ILE A 19 3.47 2.74 -16.37
C ILE A 19 4.50 3.87 -16.26
N LYS A 20 4.64 4.68 -17.33
CA LYS A 20 5.62 5.77 -17.36
C LYS A 20 5.22 6.88 -16.41
N PHE A 21 3.93 7.21 -16.40
CA PHE A 21 3.39 8.20 -15.49
C PHE A 21 3.56 7.77 -14.02
N ILE A 22 3.20 6.53 -13.66
CA ILE A 22 3.36 6.01 -12.29
C ILE A 22 4.84 6.00 -11.88
N ASN A 23 5.74 5.59 -12.77
CA ASN A 23 7.18 5.65 -12.50
C ASN A 23 7.65 7.09 -12.24
N GLN A 24 7.24 8.04 -13.06
CA GLN A 24 7.60 9.45 -12.89
C GLN A 24 7.00 10.03 -11.60
N LEU A 25 5.73 9.73 -11.32
CA LEU A 25 5.04 10.16 -10.10
C LEU A 25 5.81 9.77 -8.83
N LEU A 26 6.23 8.50 -8.73
CA LEU A 26 6.98 8.00 -7.59
C LEU A 26 8.38 8.64 -7.48
N ASN A 27 9.11 8.78 -8.59
CA ASN A 27 10.42 9.44 -8.60
C ASN A 27 10.31 10.91 -8.15
N ASP A 28 9.37 11.65 -8.72
CA ASP A 28 9.18 13.07 -8.38
C ASP A 28 8.71 13.23 -6.93
N MET A 29 7.88 12.32 -6.44
CA MET A 29 7.38 12.33 -5.07
C MET A 29 8.52 12.19 -4.06
N VAL A 30 9.38 11.18 -4.19
CA VAL A 30 10.49 10.98 -3.24
C VAL A 30 11.49 12.13 -3.31
N TYR A 31 11.73 12.71 -4.51
CA TYR A 31 12.59 13.87 -4.66
C TYR A 31 12.02 15.11 -3.99
N LYS A 32 10.73 15.39 -4.17
CA LYS A 32 10.06 16.58 -3.63
C LYS A 32 9.84 16.51 -2.12
N LEU A 33 9.70 15.32 -1.58
CA LEU A 33 9.61 15.06 -0.14
C LEU A 33 10.98 14.93 0.52
N GLU A 34 12.07 15.09 -0.25
CA GLU A 34 13.45 14.97 0.23
C GLU A 34 13.73 13.61 0.92
N LEU A 35 13.04 12.54 0.47
CA LEU A 35 13.25 11.20 0.96
C LEU A 35 14.51 10.59 0.37
N SER A 36 15.02 9.52 0.99
CA SER A 36 16.29 8.87 0.63
C SER A 36 16.04 7.52 -0.08
N PRO A 37 15.80 7.48 -1.41
CA PRO A 37 15.58 6.24 -2.13
C PRO A 37 16.88 5.45 -2.30
N ILE A 38 16.79 4.12 -2.16
CA ILE A 38 17.92 3.19 -2.37
C ILE A 38 18.08 2.83 -3.85
N ALA A 39 16.95 2.74 -4.56
CA ALA A 39 16.89 2.32 -5.95
C ALA A 39 15.73 3.03 -6.67
N PRO A 40 15.72 3.05 -8.02
CA PRO A 40 14.56 3.50 -8.77
C PRO A 40 13.30 2.70 -8.44
N PRO A 41 12.10 3.23 -8.78
CA PRO A 41 10.84 2.51 -8.57
C PRO A 41 10.84 1.15 -9.26
N SER A 42 10.29 0.14 -8.56
CA SER A 42 9.91 -1.14 -9.15
C SER A 42 8.45 -1.08 -9.55
N ILE A 43 8.17 -1.30 -10.84
CA ILE A 43 6.82 -1.21 -11.40
C ILE A 43 6.35 -2.60 -11.81
N ILE A 44 5.23 -3.05 -11.28
CA ILE A 44 4.68 -4.38 -11.47
C ILE A 44 3.26 -4.26 -12.05
N PRO A 45 3.09 -4.34 -13.38
CA PRO A 45 1.76 -4.44 -13.99
C PRO A 45 1.11 -5.79 -13.66
N TYR A 46 -0.09 -5.75 -13.06
CA TYR A 46 -0.82 -6.94 -12.64
C TYR A 46 -2.19 -7.00 -13.32
N TYR A 47 -2.29 -7.70 -14.45
CA TYR A 47 -3.51 -7.79 -15.29
C TYR A 47 -4.09 -9.20 -15.40
N TYR A 48 -3.55 -10.16 -14.63
CA TYR A 48 -3.96 -11.57 -14.65
C TYR A 48 -4.64 -12.01 -13.35
N GLY A 49 -5.05 -11.06 -12.53
CA GLY A 49 -5.76 -11.32 -11.26
C GLY A 49 -7.13 -11.96 -11.45
N ARG A 50 -7.58 -12.67 -10.39
CA ARG A 50 -8.88 -13.34 -10.37
C ARG A 50 -10.04 -12.34 -10.36
N VAL A 51 -9.88 -11.22 -9.68
CA VAL A 51 -10.85 -10.13 -9.62
C VAL A 51 -10.46 -9.09 -10.67
N LYS A 52 -11.25 -9.02 -11.72
CA LYS A 52 -10.95 -8.15 -12.89
C LYS A 52 -10.97 -6.65 -12.55
N GLU A 53 -11.73 -6.26 -11.55
CA GLU A 53 -11.84 -4.89 -11.06
C GLU A 53 -10.59 -4.46 -10.31
N ASP A 54 -9.84 -5.42 -9.76
CA ASP A 54 -8.63 -5.18 -8.95
C ASP A 54 -7.32 -5.27 -9.76
N ILE A 55 -7.41 -5.39 -11.08
CA ILE A 55 -6.21 -5.34 -11.95
C ILE A 55 -5.69 -3.91 -12.06
N GLY A 56 -4.36 -3.75 -12.20
CA GLY A 56 -3.73 -2.45 -12.34
C GLY A 56 -2.22 -2.53 -12.13
N ILE A 57 -1.62 -1.47 -11.65
CA ILE A 57 -0.19 -1.36 -11.39
C ILE A 57 0.07 -1.33 -9.90
N SER A 58 0.92 -2.23 -9.40
CA SER A 58 1.56 -2.10 -8.10
C SER A 58 2.97 -1.57 -8.30
N ALA A 59 3.38 -0.60 -7.53
CA ALA A 59 4.75 -0.10 -7.60
C ALA A 59 5.27 0.30 -6.22
N PHE A 60 6.60 0.25 -6.05
CA PHE A 60 7.24 0.65 -4.82
C PHE A 60 8.62 1.27 -5.04
N ILE A 61 9.06 2.07 -4.09
CA ILE A 61 10.44 2.50 -3.91
C ILE A 61 10.87 2.12 -2.50
N LEU A 62 12.00 1.40 -2.38
CA LEU A 62 12.65 1.20 -1.09
C LEU A 62 13.47 2.43 -0.72
N LEU A 63 13.27 2.91 0.51
CA LEU A 63 13.99 4.01 1.12
C LEU A 63 15.01 3.48 2.14
N GLU A 64 15.93 4.31 2.57
CA GLU A 64 16.83 4.00 3.69
C GLU A 64 16.04 3.82 5.00
N GLY A 65 15.62 2.57 5.28
CA GLY A 65 14.82 2.20 6.44
C GLY A 65 13.31 2.35 6.27
N GLY A 66 12.83 2.51 5.04
CA GLY A 66 11.40 2.67 4.74
C GLY A 66 11.02 2.29 3.31
N HIS A 67 9.81 2.64 2.92
CA HIS A 67 9.30 2.45 1.57
C HIS A 67 8.21 3.46 1.22
N VAL A 68 7.97 3.59 -0.08
CA VAL A 68 6.74 4.15 -0.63
C VAL A 68 6.14 3.11 -1.56
N THR A 69 4.85 2.87 -1.45
CA THR A 69 4.10 2.01 -2.37
C THR A 69 2.93 2.75 -3.00
N ILE A 70 2.56 2.34 -4.20
CA ILE A 70 1.29 2.70 -4.84
C ILE A 70 0.66 1.45 -5.43
N HIS A 71 -0.64 1.28 -5.19
CA HIS A 71 -1.49 0.27 -5.80
C HIS A 71 -2.61 0.97 -6.57
N THR A 72 -2.66 0.79 -7.88
CA THR A 72 -3.66 1.43 -8.74
C THR A 72 -4.75 0.45 -9.14
N PHE A 73 -5.98 0.94 -9.22
CA PHE A 73 -7.16 0.20 -9.62
C PHE A 73 -7.90 0.98 -10.71
N PRO A 74 -7.43 0.93 -11.98
CA PRO A 74 -7.97 1.77 -13.06
C PRO A 74 -9.48 1.58 -13.28
N LYS A 75 -10.00 0.35 -13.14
CA LYS A 75 -11.42 0.07 -13.28
C LYS A 75 -12.29 0.58 -12.13
N ARG A 76 -11.68 0.80 -10.98
CA ARG A 76 -12.32 1.39 -9.81
C ARG A 76 -12.06 2.88 -9.68
N GLU A 77 -11.24 3.45 -10.58
CA GLU A 77 -10.81 4.85 -10.57
C GLU A 77 -10.26 5.28 -9.21
N CYS A 78 -9.48 4.39 -8.56
CA CYS A 78 -8.87 4.65 -7.27
C CYS A 78 -7.42 4.15 -7.21
N TYR A 79 -6.67 4.66 -6.24
CA TYR A 79 -5.32 4.21 -5.93
C TYR A 79 -5.02 4.40 -4.44
N PHE A 80 -4.13 3.58 -3.92
CA PHE A 80 -3.72 3.61 -2.51
C PHE A 80 -2.22 3.83 -2.40
N ILE A 81 -1.85 4.76 -1.54
CA ILE A 81 -0.46 5.12 -1.24
C ILE A 81 -0.14 4.71 0.19
N ASP A 82 1.07 4.18 0.38
CA ASP A 82 1.74 4.04 1.67
C ASP A 82 3.09 4.73 1.62
N CYS A 83 3.40 5.53 2.64
CA CYS A 83 4.69 6.15 2.84
C CYS A 83 5.14 5.92 4.28
N PHE A 84 6.10 5.02 4.45
CA PHE A 84 6.77 4.75 5.71
C PHE A 84 8.24 5.10 5.62
N THR A 85 8.73 5.92 6.54
CA THR A 85 10.13 6.34 6.56
C THR A 85 10.56 6.77 7.96
N PRO A 86 11.86 6.57 8.33
CA PRO A 86 12.44 7.23 9.49
C PRO A 86 12.64 8.74 9.31
N ASP A 87 12.51 9.23 8.06
CA ASP A 87 12.58 10.65 7.77
C ASP A 87 11.40 11.42 8.34
N ASP A 88 11.63 12.64 8.76
CA ASP A 88 10.55 13.59 8.96
C ASP A 88 10.20 14.22 7.61
N PHE A 89 8.94 14.14 7.22
CA PHE A 89 8.41 14.76 6.01
C PHE A 89 7.06 15.41 6.31
N ASP A 90 6.68 16.36 5.45
CA ASP A 90 5.38 17.02 5.54
C ASP A 90 4.33 16.18 4.80
N GLU A 91 3.48 15.50 5.57
CA GLU A 91 2.39 14.67 5.05
C GLU A 91 1.31 15.48 4.31
N ASN A 92 1.11 16.76 4.67
CA ASN A 92 0.19 17.63 3.94
C ASN A 92 0.78 18.01 2.58
N TYR A 93 2.11 18.20 2.51
CA TYR A 93 2.76 18.41 1.22
C TYR A 93 2.67 17.17 0.32
N LEU A 94 2.80 15.96 0.86
CA LEU A 94 2.54 14.71 0.14
C LEU A 94 1.13 14.68 -0.44
N TYR A 95 0.12 14.99 0.39
CA TYR A 95 -1.28 15.03 -0.02
C TYR A 95 -1.51 16.03 -1.18
N GLU A 96 -1.02 17.27 -1.03
CA GLU A 96 -1.17 18.31 -2.04
C GLU A 96 -0.37 18.01 -3.32
N TYR A 97 0.79 17.37 -3.20
CA TYR A 97 1.56 16.90 -4.35
C TYR A 97 0.78 15.86 -5.16
N LEU A 98 0.21 14.86 -4.49
CA LEU A 98 -0.61 13.83 -5.12
C LEU A 98 -1.85 14.44 -5.77
N TYR A 99 -2.56 15.33 -5.06
CA TYR A 99 -3.74 16.01 -5.63
C TYR A 99 -3.43 16.78 -6.90
N LYS A 100 -2.28 17.44 -6.99
CA LYS A 100 -1.86 18.19 -8.19
C LYS A 100 -1.39 17.29 -9.33
N SER A 101 -0.72 16.17 -9.02
CA SER A 101 -0.08 15.31 -10.01
C SER A 101 -1.02 14.21 -10.52
N LEU A 102 -1.82 13.62 -9.64
CA LEU A 102 -2.80 12.57 -9.92
C LEU A 102 -4.10 12.89 -9.18
N PRO A 103 -4.93 13.83 -9.70
CA PRO A 103 -6.10 14.37 -9.02
C PRO A 103 -7.09 13.30 -8.57
N PHE A 104 -7.69 13.53 -7.42
CA PHE A 104 -8.68 12.69 -6.79
C PHE A 104 -9.81 13.53 -6.16
N ASP A 105 -10.91 12.91 -5.78
CA ASP A 105 -12.00 13.53 -5.06
C ASP A 105 -11.62 13.68 -3.57
N LYS A 106 -11.47 14.93 -3.10
CA LYS A 106 -11.06 15.23 -1.72
C LYS A 106 -12.10 14.82 -0.68
N GLU A 107 -13.38 14.79 -1.04
CA GLU A 107 -14.47 14.42 -0.11
C GLU A 107 -14.52 12.91 0.13
N LEU A 108 -14.06 12.12 -0.85
CA LEU A 108 -14.05 10.66 -0.80
C LEU A 108 -12.72 10.10 -0.32
N THR A 109 -11.64 10.89 -0.36
CA THR A 109 -10.28 10.44 -0.06
C THR A 109 -10.07 10.29 1.44
N ILE A 110 -9.49 9.15 1.84
CA ILE A 110 -9.17 8.82 3.23
C ILE A 110 -7.67 9.06 3.43
N PHE A 111 -7.33 9.92 4.38
CA PHE A 111 -5.96 10.26 4.75
C PHE A 111 -5.72 9.91 6.22
N ASN A 112 -4.69 9.07 6.48
CA ASN A 112 -4.31 8.71 7.83
C ASN A 112 -2.79 8.83 8.01
N THR A 113 -2.36 9.26 9.20
CA THR A 113 -0.98 9.17 9.64
C THR A 113 -0.93 8.43 10.98
N VAL A 114 -0.17 7.34 11.00
CA VAL A 114 0.08 6.52 12.18
C VAL A 114 1.50 6.82 12.69
N LEU A 115 1.61 7.22 13.96
CA LEU A 115 2.90 7.31 14.63
C LEU A 115 3.33 5.91 15.05
N ARG A 116 4.44 5.44 14.48
CA ARG A 116 5.02 4.12 14.79
C ARG A 116 5.88 4.26 16.04
N GLU A 117 5.23 4.13 17.20
CA GLU A 117 5.82 4.27 18.53
C GLU A 117 5.54 3.05 19.38
N SER A 118 6.52 2.66 20.21
CA SER A 118 6.38 1.54 21.14
C SER A 118 5.23 1.77 22.13
N ASN A 119 4.56 0.69 22.54
CA ASN A 119 3.39 0.66 23.43
C ASN A 119 2.09 1.22 22.84
N THR A 120 2.00 1.36 21.53
CA THR A 120 0.73 1.67 20.85
C THR A 120 0.04 0.36 20.45
N PHE A 121 -1.14 0.11 21.01
CA PHE A 121 -1.97 -1.05 20.68
C PHE A 121 -3.36 -0.56 20.31
N GLU A 122 -3.61 -0.42 19.02
CA GLU A 122 -4.88 0.06 18.48
C GLU A 122 -5.34 -0.87 17.35
N VAL A 123 -6.38 -1.62 17.62
CA VAL A 123 -6.99 -2.51 16.63
C VAL A 123 -8.36 -1.95 16.30
N LYS A 124 -8.48 -1.27 15.16
CA LYS A 124 -9.78 -0.85 14.63
C LYS A 124 -10.48 -2.05 14.03
N GLU A 125 -11.77 -2.11 14.25
CA GLU A 125 -12.59 -3.17 13.67
C GLU A 125 -12.57 -3.05 12.13
N TYR A 126 -12.18 -4.14 11.48
CA TYR A 126 -12.21 -4.27 10.03
C TYR A 126 -13.51 -4.97 9.63
N ASN A 127 -14.31 -4.31 8.79
CA ASN A 127 -15.54 -4.87 8.26
C ASN A 127 -15.32 -5.31 6.79
N PRO A 128 -15.24 -6.60 6.49
CA PRO A 128 -14.99 -7.09 5.14
C PRO A 128 -16.11 -6.77 4.13
N VAL A 129 -17.28 -6.29 4.59
CA VAL A 129 -18.39 -5.84 3.73
C VAL A 129 -18.18 -4.42 3.26
N ASP A 130 -17.71 -3.54 4.15
CA ASP A 130 -17.63 -2.10 3.93
C ASP A 130 -16.22 -1.63 3.58
N ASP A 131 -15.20 -2.24 4.19
CA ASP A 131 -13.80 -1.86 4.00
C ASP A 131 -13.17 -2.58 2.83
N PHE A 132 -12.23 -1.90 2.14
CA PHE A 132 -11.50 -2.48 1.03
C PHE A 132 -10.53 -3.57 1.50
N GLY A 133 -9.77 -3.27 2.55
CA GLY A 133 -8.87 -4.25 3.15
C GLY A 133 -8.28 -3.83 4.50
N PRO A 134 -7.67 -4.76 5.24
CA PRO A 134 -6.95 -4.47 6.47
C PRO A 134 -5.52 -4.02 6.20
N HIS A 135 -5.00 -3.14 7.04
CA HIS A 135 -3.59 -2.77 7.09
C HIS A 135 -3.08 -2.93 8.51
N LEU A 136 -2.21 -3.92 8.72
CA LEU A 136 -1.60 -4.23 10.00
C LEU A 136 -0.19 -3.66 10.05
N MET A 137 0.11 -2.88 11.08
CA MET A 137 1.39 -2.24 11.32
C MET A 137 1.95 -2.65 12.68
N LEU A 138 3.15 -3.24 12.71
CA LEU A 138 3.77 -3.78 13.91
C LEU A 138 5.14 -3.16 14.16
N GLU A 139 5.49 -2.95 15.42
CA GLU A 139 6.86 -2.75 15.89
C GLU A 139 7.27 -3.97 16.71
N ILE A 140 8.38 -4.60 16.34
CA ILE A 140 8.84 -5.85 16.93
C ILE A 140 10.29 -5.69 17.40
N ASN A 141 10.59 -6.05 18.64
CA ASN A 141 11.97 -6.16 19.12
C ASN A 141 12.53 -7.53 18.74
N SER A 142 13.51 -7.55 17.83
CA SER A 142 14.14 -8.78 17.33
C SER A 142 15.62 -8.77 17.60
N ASN A 143 16.12 -9.81 18.26
CA ASN A 143 17.54 -9.90 18.59
C ASN A 143 18.45 -10.07 17.38
N TYR A 144 17.90 -10.59 16.26
CA TYR A 144 18.67 -10.91 15.07
C TYR A 144 17.81 -10.91 13.82
N MET A 145 18.31 -10.23 12.78
CA MET A 145 17.75 -10.27 11.43
C MET A 145 18.89 -10.10 10.42
N ASP A 146 18.96 -11.00 9.45
CA ASP A 146 19.85 -10.88 8.30
C ASP A 146 19.07 -10.99 6.98
N MET A 147 19.78 -10.90 5.84
CA MET A 147 19.13 -10.90 4.52
C MET A 147 18.43 -12.22 4.22
N GLU A 148 19.03 -13.35 4.58
CA GLU A 148 18.49 -14.67 4.31
C GLU A 148 17.21 -14.90 5.12
N ARG A 149 17.26 -14.62 6.42
CA ARG A 149 16.09 -14.73 7.31
C ARG A 149 14.94 -13.82 6.86
N MET A 150 15.24 -12.57 6.48
CA MET A 150 14.21 -11.64 6.00
C MET A 150 13.61 -12.12 4.69
N TYR A 151 14.44 -12.60 3.75
CA TYR A 151 13.98 -13.12 2.48
C TYR A 151 13.07 -14.34 2.67
N SER A 152 13.52 -15.34 3.43
CA SER A 152 12.75 -16.56 3.70
C SER A 152 11.44 -16.25 4.41
N PHE A 153 11.48 -15.38 5.42
CA PHE A 153 10.27 -14.96 6.13
C PHE A 153 9.23 -14.31 5.20
N LEU A 154 9.67 -13.38 4.34
CA LEU A 154 8.76 -12.72 3.39
C LEU A 154 8.22 -13.69 2.32
N GLU A 155 9.00 -14.68 1.93
CA GLU A 155 8.55 -15.72 1.00
C GLU A 155 7.53 -16.66 1.66
N GLU A 156 7.76 -17.07 2.91
CA GLU A 156 6.93 -18.01 3.64
C GLU A 156 5.61 -17.40 4.11
N ILE A 157 5.63 -16.20 4.69
CA ILE A 157 4.43 -15.56 5.26
C ILE A 157 3.29 -15.42 4.27
N VAL A 158 3.58 -15.17 2.99
CA VAL A 158 2.57 -15.00 1.94
C VAL A 158 1.71 -16.25 1.80
N TYR A 159 2.32 -17.43 1.88
CA TYR A 159 1.61 -18.71 1.81
C TYR A 159 0.88 -19.03 3.11
N GLU A 160 1.49 -18.71 4.26
CA GLU A 160 0.89 -18.90 5.58
C GLU A 160 -0.41 -18.12 5.78
N ILE A 161 -0.49 -16.90 5.19
CA ILE A 161 -1.70 -16.08 5.23
C ILE A 161 -2.61 -16.27 4.00
N ASN A 162 -2.33 -17.30 3.18
CA ASN A 162 -3.09 -17.69 1.99
C ASN A 162 -3.24 -16.56 0.94
N MET A 163 -2.15 -15.83 0.69
CA MET A 163 -2.07 -14.80 -0.33
C MET A 163 -1.27 -15.25 -1.56
N ASP A 164 -1.53 -14.62 -2.70
CA ASP A 164 -0.83 -14.90 -3.96
C ASP A 164 0.34 -13.90 -4.16
N PRO A 165 1.63 -14.35 -4.12
CA PRO A 165 2.75 -13.46 -4.42
C PRO A 165 2.82 -13.13 -5.92
N ILE A 166 3.05 -11.85 -6.26
CA ILE A 166 3.28 -11.43 -7.65
C ILE A 166 4.74 -11.05 -7.92
N THR A 167 5.55 -10.95 -6.86
CA THR A 167 7.01 -10.83 -6.96
C THR A 167 7.70 -11.86 -6.06
N ARG A 168 9.02 -11.95 -6.18
CA ARG A 168 9.87 -12.50 -5.11
C ARG A 168 10.19 -11.40 -4.13
N PRO A 169 10.63 -11.71 -2.89
CA PRO A 169 11.07 -10.69 -1.95
C PRO A 169 12.23 -9.86 -2.52
N PHE A 170 12.17 -8.54 -2.32
CA PHE A 170 13.30 -7.63 -2.51
C PHE A 170 13.88 -7.35 -1.13
N VAL A 171 15.17 -7.64 -0.93
CA VAL A 171 15.84 -7.43 0.35
C VAL A 171 17.14 -6.65 0.10
N VAL A 172 17.32 -5.54 0.83
CA VAL A 172 18.46 -4.64 0.63
C VAL A 172 18.96 -4.08 1.96
N LYS A 173 20.29 -3.88 2.06
CA LYS A 173 20.93 -3.15 3.16
C LYS A 173 21.17 -1.71 2.77
N SER A 174 20.94 -0.80 3.71
CA SER A 174 21.21 0.62 3.56
C SER A 174 21.83 1.22 4.83
N THR A 175 22.38 2.43 4.68
CA THR A 175 22.95 3.17 5.80
C THR A 175 22.54 4.62 5.68
N ARG A 176 21.93 5.16 6.74
CA ARG A 176 21.50 6.55 6.83
C ARG A 176 21.94 7.17 8.16
N ASN A 177 22.58 8.33 8.13
CA ASN A 177 23.01 9.05 9.34
C ASN A 177 23.71 8.13 10.35
N ASN A 178 24.59 7.22 9.88
CA ASN A 178 25.25 6.16 10.64
C ASN A 178 24.33 5.04 11.18
N ALA A 179 23.03 5.10 11.02
CA ALA A 179 22.13 3.99 11.28
C ALA A 179 22.13 3.01 10.09
N LYS A 180 22.19 1.72 10.40
CA LYS A 180 22.13 0.64 9.39
C LYS A 180 20.76 0.03 9.40
N TYR A 181 20.22 -0.16 8.19
CA TYR A 181 18.91 -0.78 7.96
C TYR A 181 19.01 -2.00 7.07
N LEU A 182 18.11 -2.93 7.29
CA LEU A 182 17.81 -4.01 6.36
C LEU A 182 16.32 -3.88 6.02
N SER A 183 16.03 -3.63 4.76
CA SER A 183 14.66 -3.45 4.27
C SER A 183 14.28 -4.58 3.33
N GLY A 184 13.09 -5.11 3.48
CA GLY A 184 12.52 -6.12 2.59
C GLY A 184 11.08 -5.82 2.26
N ILE A 185 10.67 -6.13 1.03
CA ILE A 185 9.29 -6.01 0.57
C ILE A 185 8.96 -7.15 -0.40
N ILE A 186 7.74 -7.64 -0.31
CA ILE A 186 7.13 -8.53 -1.29
C ILE A 186 5.79 -7.96 -1.72
N VAL A 187 5.54 -7.92 -3.03
CA VAL A 187 4.25 -7.50 -3.58
C VAL A 187 3.38 -8.73 -3.76
N ILE A 188 2.20 -8.68 -3.19
CA ILE A 188 1.13 -9.68 -3.34
C ILE A 188 0.00 -9.06 -4.15
N ALA A 189 -1.00 -9.84 -4.56
CA ALA A 189 -2.05 -9.36 -5.46
C ALA A 189 -2.65 -8.02 -4.98
N GLN A 190 -2.24 -6.91 -5.64
CA GLN A 190 -2.61 -5.50 -5.37
C GLN A 190 -2.41 -5.05 -3.92
N SER A 191 -1.35 -5.55 -3.27
CA SER A 191 -1.04 -5.33 -1.87
C SER A 191 0.44 -5.59 -1.63
N HIS A 192 0.92 -5.46 -0.39
CA HIS A 192 2.32 -5.71 -0.07
C HIS A 192 2.53 -6.12 1.39
N ILE A 193 3.68 -6.72 1.66
CA ILE A 193 4.23 -6.97 2.99
C ILE A 193 5.62 -6.36 3.02
N ALA A 194 5.90 -5.47 3.98
CA ALA A 194 7.21 -4.85 4.13
C ALA A 194 7.76 -5.00 5.55
N LEU A 195 9.09 -5.17 5.64
CA LEU A 195 9.84 -5.27 6.87
C LEU A 195 11.05 -4.34 6.81
N HIS A 196 11.24 -3.54 7.86
CA HIS A 196 12.40 -2.66 8.00
C HIS A 196 13.06 -2.91 9.35
N TYR A 197 14.25 -3.53 9.36
CA TYR A 197 15.02 -3.79 10.56
C TYR A 197 16.09 -2.74 10.75
N GLU A 198 16.07 -2.09 11.90
CA GLU A 198 17.10 -1.15 12.34
C GLU A 198 18.09 -1.85 13.27
N TYR A 199 19.35 -1.96 12.84
CA TYR A 199 20.39 -2.71 13.60
C TYR A 199 20.72 -2.09 14.96
N SER A 200 20.67 -0.77 15.08
CA SER A 200 21.02 -0.04 16.31
C SER A 200 20.03 -0.27 17.45
N THR A 201 18.74 -0.27 17.12
CA THR A 201 17.65 -0.45 18.08
C THR A 201 17.15 -1.87 18.17
N LYS A 202 17.55 -2.74 17.22
CA LYS A 202 17.05 -4.11 17.05
C LYS A 202 15.54 -4.17 16.85
N LYS A 203 14.98 -3.15 16.21
CA LYS A 203 13.55 -3.06 15.93
C LYS A 203 13.24 -3.43 14.49
N ILE A 204 12.18 -4.17 14.28
CA ILE A 204 11.55 -4.39 12.99
C ILE A 204 10.27 -3.56 12.95
N PHE A 205 10.14 -2.73 11.93
CA PHE A 205 8.88 -2.11 11.54
C PHE A 205 8.30 -2.94 10.39
N ALA A 206 7.19 -3.62 10.69
CA ALA A 206 6.50 -4.46 9.73
C ALA A 206 5.15 -3.86 9.38
N ASP A 207 4.74 -4.01 8.13
CA ASP A 207 3.40 -3.70 7.68
C ASP A 207 2.91 -4.72 6.67
N ILE A 208 1.62 -5.03 6.77
CA ILE A 208 0.90 -5.91 5.88
C ILE A 208 -0.35 -5.18 5.43
N PHE A 209 -0.35 -4.70 4.20
CA PHE A 209 -1.55 -4.23 3.53
C PHE A 209 -2.10 -5.33 2.63
N SER A 210 -3.40 -5.58 2.72
CA SER A 210 -4.08 -6.54 1.87
C SER A 210 -5.44 -6.01 1.43
N CYS A 211 -5.78 -6.15 0.14
CA CYS A 211 -7.12 -5.90 -0.40
C CYS A 211 -8.08 -7.08 -0.16
N MET A 212 -7.61 -8.15 0.47
CA MET A 212 -8.39 -9.31 0.91
C MET A 212 -8.31 -9.45 2.42
N PRO A 213 -9.39 -9.93 3.09
CA PRO A 213 -9.33 -10.20 4.50
C PRO A 213 -8.28 -11.26 4.83
N PHE A 214 -7.60 -11.10 5.95
CA PHE A 214 -6.75 -12.13 6.54
C PHE A 214 -7.11 -12.36 8.01
N ASP A 215 -6.76 -13.54 8.53
CA ASP A 215 -6.93 -13.84 9.95
C ASP A 215 -5.85 -13.10 10.75
N TYR A 216 -6.27 -12.06 11.45
CA TYR A 216 -5.38 -11.22 12.27
C TYR A 216 -4.64 -12.03 13.33
N SER A 217 -5.28 -13.05 13.95
CA SER A 217 -4.67 -13.87 15.00
C SER A 217 -3.54 -14.75 14.44
N VAL A 218 -3.74 -15.29 13.25
CA VAL A 218 -2.71 -16.06 12.52
C VAL A 218 -1.52 -15.17 12.17
N VAL A 219 -1.80 -14.02 11.56
CA VAL A 219 -0.74 -13.06 11.16
C VAL A 219 0.06 -12.59 12.38
N SER A 220 -0.62 -12.21 13.48
CA SER A 220 0.04 -11.82 14.73
C SER A 220 0.97 -12.92 15.27
N SER A 221 0.49 -14.15 15.30
CA SER A 221 1.29 -15.30 15.79
C SER A 221 2.53 -15.55 14.91
N ILE A 222 2.40 -15.40 13.59
CA ILE A 222 3.54 -15.53 12.68
C ILE A 222 4.54 -14.40 12.93
N MET A 223 4.08 -13.15 13.07
CA MET A 223 4.95 -12.00 13.34
C MET A 223 5.68 -12.11 14.69
N GLU A 224 5.09 -12.72 15.71
CA GLU A 224 5.72 -12.99 17.01
C GLU A 224 6.92 -13.95 16.90
N THR A 225 7.04 -14.74 15.83
CA THR A 225 8.24 -15.56 15.57
C THR A 225 9.49 -14.73 15.27
N LEU A 226 9.31 -13.48 14.84
CA LEU A 226 10.41 -12.53 14.61
C LEU A 226 10.96 -11.92 15.91
N GLY A 227 10.14 -11.86 16.97
CA GLY A 227 10.52 -11.30 18.25
C GLY A 227 9.32 -10.81 19.08
N LYS A 228 9.63 -10.00 20.09
CA LYS A 228 8.60 -9.43 20.97
C LYS A 228 7.88 -8.27 20.31
N VAL A 229 6.58 -8.36 20.13
CA VAL A 229 5.75 -7.25 19.65
C VAL A 229 5.73 -6.13 20.68
N LEU A 230 6.09 -4.91 20.26
CA LEU A 230 6.14 -3.69 21.07
C LEU A 230 4.96 -2.77 20.76
N SER A 231 4.45 -2.78 19.56
CA SER A 231 3.22 -2.09 19.17
C SER A 231 2.50 -2.83 18.05
N ASN A 232 1.21 -2.57 17.96
CA ASN A 232 0.31 -3.22 17.02
C ASN A 232 -0.83 -2.28 16.69
N VAL A 233 -0.91 -1.88 15.42
CA VAL A 233 -1.97 -1.01 14.91
C VAL A 233 -2.60 -1.68 13.71
N LEU A 234 -3.91 -1.93 13.78
CA LEU A 234 -4.72 -2.39 12.65
C LEU A 234 -5.70 -1.28 12.27
N ILE A 235 -5.66 -0.89 11.01
CA ILE A 235 -6.61 0.07 10.44
C ILE A 235 -7.31 -0.53 9.22
N PRO A 236 -8.60 -0.24 9.01
CA PRO A 236 -9.24 -0.49 7.72
C PRO A 236 -8.70 0.48 6.67
N ARG A 237 -8.59 0.02 5.41
CA ARG A 237 -8.18 0.81 4.26
C ARG A 237 -9.32 0.82 3.24
N GLY A 238 -9.54 1.99 2.67
CA GLY A 238 -10.54 2.19 1.65
C GLY A 238 -11.97 1.89 2.07
N THR A 239 -12.93 2.14 1.17
CA THR A 239 -14.33 1.79 1.37
C THR A 239 -14.98 1.29 0.09
N LYS A 240 -15.71 0.17 0.18
CA LYS A 240 -16.43 -0.45 -0.93
C LYS A 240 -17.71 0.28 -1.31
N HIS A 241 -18.29 1.08 -0.43
CA HIS A 241 -19.54 1.80 -0.73
C HIS A 241 -19.36 2.86 -1.81
N ILE A 242 -18.23 3.54 -1.84
CA ILE A 242 -17.89 4.52 -2.89
C ILE A 242 -17.83 3.82 -4.25
N LEU A 243 -17.26 2.62 -4.29
CA LEU A 243 -17.13 1.82 -5.50
C LEU A 243 -18.48 1.36 -6.03
N LYS A 244 -19.39 0.89 -5.17
CA LYS A 244 -20.75 0.46 -5.53
C LYS A 244 -21.65 1.60 -6.03
N ALA A 245 -21.50 2.80 -5.49
CA ALA A 245 -22.26 3.96 -5.94
C ALA A 245 -21.90 4.35 -7.37
N LYS A 246 -20.64 4.21 -7.80
CA LYS A 246 -20.18 4.45 -9.18
C LYS A 246 -20.67 3.35 -10.13
N GLU A 247 -20.59 2.07 -9.75
CA GLU A 247 -21.11 0.97 -10.58
C GLU A 247 -22.60 1.16 -10.90
N ASN A 248 -23.39 1.67 -9.96
CA ASN A 248 -24.80 1.96 -10.17
C ASN A 248 -25.01 3.21 -11.05
N ALA A 249 -24.17 4.25 -10.94
CA ALA A 249 -24.24 5.44 -11.77
C ALA A 249 -23.88 5.13 -13.23
N ASP A 250 -22.83 4.32 -13.47
CA ASP A 250 -22.42 3.90 -14.81
C ASP A 250 -23.46 2.98 -15.48
N MET A 251 -24.22 2.19 -14.72
CA MET A 251 -25.34 1.39 -15.25
C MET A 251 -26.54 2.28 -15.64
N ASP A 252 -26.85 3.32 -14.89
CA ASP A 252 -27.92 4.27 -15.23
C ASP A 252 -27.59 5.11 -16.49
N ASP A 253 -26.34 5.53 -16.65
CA ASP A 253 -25.90 6.24 -17.87
C ASP A 253 -25.92 5.35 -19.12
N SER A 254 -25.60 4.05 -18.98
CA SER A 254 -25.69 3.09 -20.10
C SER A 254 -27.12 2.80 -20.53
N VAL A 255 -28.08 2.88 -19.61
CA VAL A 255 -29.54 2.72 -19.90
C VAL A 255 -30.11 3.99 -20.52
N SER A 256 -29.62 5.19 -20.15
CA SER A 256 -30.06 6.45 -20.72
C SER A 256 -29.54 6.68 -22.14
N SER A 257 -28.33 6.21 -22.48
CA SER A 257 -27.77 6.31 -23.83
C SER A 257 -28.41 5.34 -24.84
N GLY A 258 -29.04 4.26 -24.37
CA GLY A 258 -29.78 3.31 -25.22
C GLY A 258 -31.17 3.75 -25.70
N ARG A 259 -31.71 4.88 -25.21
CA ARG A 259 -33.06 5.37 -25.57
C ARG A 259 -33.14 6.32 -26.76
N TRP A 260 -32.04 6.70 -27.38
CA TRP A 260 -32.03 7.70 -28.46
C TRP A 260 -31.75 7.16 -29.89
N GLN A 261 -31.78 5.83 -30.10
CA GLN A 261 -31.52 5.26 -31.42
C GLN A 261 -32.75 4.68 -32.14
N VAL A 262 -33.97 5.01 -31.76
CA VAL A 262 -35.19 4.59 -32.49
C VAL A 262 -36.09 5.78 -32.79
N ILE A 263 -35.65 6.75 -33.54
CA ILE A 263 -36.53 7.62 -34.35
C ILE A 263 -35.67 8.28 -35.46
N SER A 264 -35.42 7.54 -36.53
CA SER A 264 -35.22 8.14 -37.86
C SER A 264 -35.22 7.03 -38.93
N ASN A 265 -36.43 6.59 -39.27
CA ASN A 265 -36.73 6.06 -40.58
C ASN A 265 -38.25 6.10 -40.78
N GLN A 266 -38.71 7.20 -41.29
CA GLN A 266 -39.85 7.32 -42.22
C GLN A 266 -39.58 8.46 -43.17
#